data_7d1b2bebc6769f8d358fb1884222cd6a
#
_entry.id   7d1b2bebc6769f8d358fb1884222cd6a
#
_cell.length_a   1.000
_cell.length_b   1.000
_cell.length_c   1.000
_cell.angle_alpha   90.00
_cell.angle_beta   90.00
_cell.angle_gamma   90.00
#
_symmetry.space_group_name_H-M   'P 1'
#
loop_
_entity.id
_entity.type
_entity.pdbx_description
1 polymer ?
#
loop_
_entity_poly.entity_id
_entity_poly.type
_entity_poly.pdbx_seq_one_letter_code
_entity_poly.pdbx_strand_id
1 'polypeptide(L)'
;MIEQLDLFPDLVNKKNDTVEIQLSTEEKIKQAVRFIRSLGAMHNIALAFSSGKDSTVLFYIAKEAGIRFTPVHNVTTIDPPFTIRFAEKHGCIIKRPELSFLDLVEKRGFPTQFHRFCCNQLKKKYIADYLLLGIRKDESVKRTKCYSEMDDVYYFSKKIFTNRFFPLLNFNNNDVENCIKEHDLECHPLYYDAEGNFHVERRLGCIGCPLQGDRGKRDFQQHPILLKQVLRRGILYHKRLGRTENDAVLNLVYNLFYSNSNYKNYCQTFQGLFNVNPWTILQKHFQITQNEVLQYLPKPKF
;
A
#
# COMPACT_ATOMS: atom_id res chain seq x y z
N MET A 1 -21.92 54.96 26.53
CA MET A 1 -22.18 53.63 27.13
C MET A 1 -23.46 53.12 26.54
N ILE A 2 -23.37 52.24 25.60
CA ILE A 2 -24.52 51.58 24.98
C ILE A 2 -24.41 50.11 25.41
N GLU A 3 -25.38 49.71 26.23
CA GLU A 3 -25.54 48.31 26.67
C GLU A 3 -25.83 47.42 25.48
N GLN A 4 -25.00 46.42 25.27
CA GLN A 4 -25.20 45.39 24.30
C GLN A 4 -26.13 44.34 24.91
N LEU A 5 -27.37 44.32 24.45
CA LEU A 5 -28.36 43.30 24.82
C LEU A 5 -27.96 41.96 24.21
N ASP A 6 -27.57 41.00 25.09
CA ASP A 6 -27.41 39.59 24.77
C ASP A 6 -28.80 38.96 24.49
N LEU A 7 -29.13 38.86 23.22
CA LEU A 7 -30.46 38.40 22.76
C LEU A 7 -30.62 36.88 22.57
N PHE A 8 -29.59 36.07 22.71
CA PHE A 8 -29.72 34.59 22.58
C PHE A 8 -28.74 33.78 23.43
N PRO A 9 -29.02 33.53 24.74
CA PRO A 9 -28.17 32.69 25.56
C PRO A 9 -28.32 31.18 25.26
N ASP A 10 -29.35 30.71 24.53
CA ASP A 10 -29.72 29.29 24.49
C ASP A 10 -29.35 28.54 23.20
N LEU A 11 -28.55 29.12 22.30
CA LEU A 11 -28.20 28.48 21.02
C LEU A 11 -26.76 27.91 20.91
N VAL A 12 -25.98 27.97 21.99
CA VAL A 12 -24.54 27.61 21.92
C VAL A 12 -24.23 26.21 22.47
N ASN A 13 -25.18 25.43 22.93
CA ASN A 13 -24.88 24.06 23.46
C ASN A 13 -25.89 22.99 23.01
N LYS A 14 -26.18 22.89 21.73
CA LYS A 14 -26.59 21.60 21.14
C LYS A 14 -25.38 21.00 20.47
N LYS A 15 -24.57 20.22 21.23
CA LYS A 15 -23.88 19.07 20.65
C LYS A 15 -24.99 18.26 19.98
N ASN A 16 -24.99 18.25 18.65
CA ASN A 16 -25.76 17.28 17.88
C ASN A 16 -25.17 15.91 18.24
N ASP A 17 -25.78 15.24 19.20
CA ASP A 17 -25.74 13.79 19.32
C ASP A 17 -26.47 13.23 18.08
N THR A 18 -25.80 13.31 16.95
CA THR A 18 -26.13 12.45 15.81
C THR A 18 -25.79 11.06 16.28
N VAL A 19 -26.82 10.33 16.70
CA VAL A 19 -26.75 8.87 16.83
C VAL A 19 -26.29 8.39 15.46
N GLU A 20 -25.03 8.04 15.31
CA GLU A 20 -24.53 7.34 14.12
C GLU A 20 -25.27 6.00 14.08
N ILE A 21 -26.31 5.93 13.24
CA ILE A 21 -27.01 4.68 12.98
C ILE A 21 -25.96 3.76 12.36
N GLN A 22 -25.50 2.80 13.14
CA GLN A 22 -24.54 1.79 12.67
C GLN A 22 -25.28 0.87 11.70
N LEU A 23 -25.07 1.10 10.40
CA LEU A 23 -25.64 0.28 9.34
C LEU A 23 -25.10 -1.16 9.42
N SER A 24 -25.95 -2.13 9.19
CA SER A 24 -25.54 -3.52 9.02
C SER A 24 -24.64 -3.70 7.77
N THR A 25 -23.88 -4.78 7.73
CA THR A 25 -23.04 -5.12 6.56
C THR A 25 -23.88 -5.18 5.28
N GLU A 26 -25.06 -5.80 5.33
CA GLU A 26 -25.97 -5.91 4.19
C GLU A 26 -26.45 -4.54 3.69
N GLU A 27 -26.79 -3.62 4.59
CA GLU A 27 -27.19 -2.25 4.23
C GLU A 27 -26.05 -1.49 3.57
N LYS A 28 -24.81 -1.64 4.08
CA LYS A 28 -23.61 -1.04 3.47
C LYS A 28 -23.35 -1.60 2.08
N ILE A 29 -23.50 -2.92 1.88
CA ILE A 29 -23.40 -3.55 0.56
C ILE A 29 -24.47 -2.97 -0.39
N LYS A 30 -25.74 -2.90 0.03
CA LYS A 30 -26.81 -2.29 -0.76
C LYS A 30 -26.54 -0.83 -1.13
N GLN A 31 -25.97 -0.06 -0.20
CA GLN A 31 -25.55 1.32 -0.49
C GLN A 31 -24.42 1.37 -1.53
N ALA A 32 -23.38 0.55 -1.36
CA ALA A 32 -22.26 0.48 -2.29
C ALA A 32 -22.72 0.04 -3.69
N VAL A 33 -23.61 -0.97 -3.79
CA VAL A 33 -24.23 -1.40 -5.05
C VAL A 33 -25.00 -0.26 -5.72
N ARG A 34 -25.85 0.46 -4.97
CA ARG A 34 -26.60 1.60 -5.52
C ARG A 34 -25.67 2.71 -6.01
N PHE A 35 -24.64 3.02 -5.22
CA PHE A 35 -23.64 4.03 -5.59
C PHE A 35 -22.91 3.63 -6.89
N ILE A 36 -22.40 2.40 -6.99
CA ILE A 36 -21.74 1.93 -8.22
C ILE A 36 -22.72 1.92 -9.39
N ARG A 37 -23.97 1.51 -9.18
CA ARG A 37 -24.99 1.49 -10.23
C ARG A 37 -25.32 2.89 -10.77
N SER A 38 -25.26 3.93 -9.94
CA SER A 38 -25.44 5.32 -10.40
C SER A 38 -24.32 5.79 -11.32
N LEU A 39 -23.15 5.15 -11.30
CA LEU A 39 -22.04 5.41 -12.21
C LEU A 39 -22.20 4.74 -13.58
N GLY A 40 -23.22 3.90 -13.78
CA GLY A 40 -23.39 3.05 -14.96
C GLY A 40 -23.52 3.80 -16.29
N ALA A 41 -23.85 5.11 -16.29
CA ALA A 41 -23.85 5.95 -17.48
C ALA A 41 -22.44 6.40 -17.91
N MET A 42 -21.42 6.21 -17.06
CA MET A 42 -20.05 6.61 -17.36
C MET A 42 -19.38 5.55 -18.24
N HIS A 43 -18.60 6.02 -19.21
CA HIS A 43 -17.81 5.14 -20.08
C HIS A 43 -16.39 4.94 -19.48
N ASN A 44 -15.77 3.79 -19.78
CA ASN A 44 -14.37 3.52 -19.39
C ASN A 44 -14.12 3.49 -17.88
N ILE A 45 -15.04 2.88 -17.12
CA ILE A 45 -14.83 2.64 -15.70
C ILE A 45 -13.82 1.50 -15.54
N ALA A 46 -12.75 1.75 -14.79
CA ALA A 46 -11.83 0.70 -14.36
C ALA A 46 -11.97 0.41 -12.86
N LEU A 47 -11.65 -0.81 -12.45
CA LEU A 47 -11.53 -1.22 -11.06
C LEU A 47 -10.09 -1.59 -10.79
N ALA A 48 -9.44 -0.89 -9.83
CA ALA A 48 -8.08 -1.23 -9.41
C ALA A 48 -8.11 -2.48 -8.53
N PHE A 49 -7.70 -3.60 -9.11
CA PHE A 49 -7.69 -4.90 -8.44
C PHE A 49 -6.28 -5.20 -7.90
N SER A 50 -6.11 -5.13 -6.59
CA SER A 50 -4.80 -5.37 -5.95
C SER A 50 -4.61 -6.82 -5.50
N SER A 51 -5.55 -7.72 -5.77
CA SER A 51 -5.65 -9.08 -5.23
C SER A 51 -5.83 -9.15 -3.70
N GLY A 52 -5.99 -8.00 -3.03
CA GLY A 52 -6.29 -7.92 -1.61
C GLY A 52 -7.78 -8.11 -1.31
N LYS A 53 -8.13 -8.51 -0.09
CA LYS A 53 -9.50 -8.75 0.35
C LYS A 53 -10.47 -7.60 0.01
N ASP A 54 -10.04 -6.35 0.22
CA ASP A 54 -10.89 -5.18 -0.04
C ASP A 54 -11.18 -5.01 -1.55
N SER A 55 -10.19 -5.27 -2.41
CA SER A 55 -10.41 -5.25 -3.87
C SER A 55 -11.24 -6.44 -4.36
N THR A 56 -11.19 -7.57 -3.66
CA THR A 56 -12.05 -8.74 -3.96
C THR A 56 -13.50 -8.44 -3.61
N VAL A 57 -13.77 -7.86 -2.45
CA VAL A 57 -15.12 -7.41 -2.06
C VAL A 57 -15.63 -6.33 -3.03
N LEU A 58 -14.80 -5.34 -3.37
CA LEU A 58 -15.18 -4.32 -4.35
C LEU A 58 -15.54 -4.92 -5.72
N PHE A 59 -14.76 -5.90 -6.18
CA PHE A 59 -15.02 -6.58 -7.44
C PHE A 59 -16.37 -7.31 -7.43
N TYR A 60 -16.68 -8.00 -6.34
CA TYR A 60 -17.97 -8.65 -6.14
C TYR A 60 -19.11 -7.62 -6.18
N ILE A 61 -19.05 -6.55 -5.38
CA ILE A 61 -20.07 -5.50 -5.32
C ILE A 61 -20.26 -4.81 -6.68
N ALA A 62 -19.18 -4.61 -7.45
CA ALA A 62 -19.26 -4.03 -8.78
C ALA A 62 -19.97 -4.96 -9.78
N LYS A 63 -19.79 -6.28 -9.66
CA LYS A 63 -20.56 -7.27 -10.43
C LYS A 63 -22.05 -7.26 -10.06
N GLU A 64 -22.35 -7.21 -8.78
CA GLU A 64 -23.73 -7.10 -8.24
C GLU A 64 -24.43 -5.82 -8.75
N ALA A 65 -23.68 -4.72 -8.89
CA ALA A 65 -24.23 -3.48 -9.43
C ALA A 65 -24.62 -3.58 -10.92
N GLY A 66 -24.12 -4.58 -11.65
CA GLY A 66 -24.45 -4.85 -13.05
C GLY A 66 -23.91 -3.81 -14.04
N ILE A 67 -22.89 -3.01 -13.65
CA ILE A 67 -22.26 -2.05 -14.56
C ILE A 67 -21.13 -2.71 -15.37
N ARG A 68 -20.80 -2.10 -16.51
CA ARG A 68 -19.62 -2.49 -17.28
C ARG A 68 -18.38 -1.82 -16.69
N PHE A 69 -17.40 -2.61 -16.28
CA PHE A 69 -16.10 -2.11 -15.81
C PHE A 69 -14.96 -3.03 -16.26
N THR A 70 -13.75 -2.51 -16.24
CA THR A 70 -12.53 -3.26 -16.57
C THR A 70 -11.67 -3.41 -15.32
N PRO A 71 -11.48 -4.62 -14.77
CA PRO A 71 -10.57 -4.84 -13.66
C PRO A 71 -9.12 -4.75 -14.15
N VAL A 72 -8.28 -4.03 -13.42
CA VAL A 72 -6.86 -3.78 -13.77
C VAL A 72 -5.96 -4.05 -12.59
N HIS A 73 -4.92 -4.85 -12.81
CA HIS A 73 -3.86 -5.10 -11.83
C HIS A 73 -2.55 -4.47 -12.29
N ASN A 74 -2.01 -3.56 -11.47
CA ASN A 74 -0.69 -2.96 -11.69
C ASN A 74 0.39 -3.78 -10.98
N VAL A 75 1.24 -4.48 -11.74
CA VAL A 75 2.35 -5.29 -11.23
C VAL A 75 3.41 -4.40 -10.60
N THR A 76 3.87 -4.77 -9.40
CA THR A 76 4.94 -4.05 -8.69
C THR A 76 6.31 -4.69 -8.84
N THR A 77 6.37 -5.90 -9.43
CA THR A 77 7.57 -6.74 -9.58
C THR A 77 8.19 -7.25 -8.27
N ILE A 78 7.57 -6.90 -7.15
CA ILE A 78 7.81 -7.44 -5.79
C ILE A 78 6.49 -7.81 -5.13
N ASP A 79 5.52 -8.20 -5.95
CA ASP A 79 4.24 -8.73 -5.45
C ASP A 79 4.47 -10.11 -4.80
N PRO A 80 3.72 -10.45 -3.76
CA PRO A 80 3.75 -11.78 -3.18
C PRO A 80 3.43 -12.87 -4.21
N PRO A 81 3.88 -14.11 -3.98
CA PRO A 81 3.50 -15.26 -4.82
C PRO A 81 1.99 -15.34 -5.04
N PHE A 82 1.58 -15.84 -6.20
CA PHE A 82 0.18 -16.00 -6.62
C PHE A 82 -0.61 -14.70 -6.90
N THR A 83 -0.13 -13.52 -6.54
CA THR A 83 -0.87 -12.25 -6.71
C THR A 83 -1.30 -12.01 -8.15
N ILE A 84 -0.39 -12.17 -9.11
CA ILE A 84 -0.69 -11.97 -10.55
C ILE A 84 -1.67 -13.05 -11.03
N ARG A 85 -1.42 -14.32 -10.70
CA ARG A 85 -2.29 -15.44 -11.08
C ARG A 85 -3.71 -15.27 -10.53
N PHE A 86 -3.83 -14.77 -9.30
CA PHE A 86 -5.12 -14.48 -8.69
C PHE A 86 -5.85 -13.34 -9.43
N ALA A 87 -5.13 -12.29 -9.84
CA ALA A 87 -5.69 -11.23 -10.65
C ALA A 87 -6.14 -11.73 -12.05
N GLU A 88 -5.33 -12.56 -12.70
CA GLU A 88 -5.67 -13.19 -13.99
C GLU A 88 -6.95 -14.05 -13.90
N LYS A 89 -7.11 -14.82 -12.80
CA LYS A 89 -8.34 -15.60 -12.52
C LYS A 89 -9.59 -14.71 -12.46
N HIS A 90 -9.45 -13.46 -12.01
CA HIS A 90 -10.54 -12.48 -11.98
C HIS A 90 -10.71 -11.69 -13.29
N GLY A 91 -10.03 -12.10 -14.37
CA GLY A 91 -10.13 -11.44 -15.66
C GLY A 91 -9.47 -10.06 -15.72
N CYS A 92 -8.52 -9.79 -14.84
CA CYS A 92 -7.84 -8.48 -14.80
C CYS A 92 -6.91 -8.28 -15.99
N ILE A 93 -6.91 -7.08 -16.54
CA ILE A 93 -5.82 -6.63 -17.40
C ILE A 93 -4.57 -6.45 -16.55
N ILE A 94 -3.50 -7.19 -16.87
CA ILE A 94 -2.23 -7.13 -16.14
C ILE A 94 -1.33 -6.06 -16.75
N LYS A 95 -1.18 -4.93 -16.05
CA LYS A 95 -0.28 -3.83 -16.46
C LYS A 95 1.10 -4.02 -15.83
N ARG A 96 2.10 -4.31 -16.66
CA ARG A 96 3.50 -4.42 -16.25
C ARG A 96 4.21 -3.07 -16.34
N PRO A 97 5.07 -2.70 -15.37
CA PRO A 97 5.84 -1.46 -15.45
C PRO A 97 7.01 -1.60 -16.43
N GLU A 98 7.46 -0.47 -17.00
CA GLU A 98 8.67 -0.40 -17.82
C GLU A 98 9.94 -0.65 -17.00
N LEU A 99 9.97 -0.15 -15.76
CA LEU A 99 11.08 -0.33 -14.81
C LEU A 99 10.60 -1.21 -13.67
N SER A 100 11.38 -2.22 -13.33
CA SER A 100 11.14 -3.04 -12.16
C SER A 100 11.40 -2.25 -10.87
N PHE A 101 10.93 -2.77 -9.75
CA PHE A 101 11.27 -2.22 -8.43
C PHE A 101 12.79 -2.17 -8.22
N LEU A 102 13.52 -3.20 -8.65
CA LEU A 102 14.98 -3.26 -8.53
C LEU A 102 15.67 -2.17 -9.35
N ASP A 103 15.18 -1.88 -10.56
CA ASP A 103 15.70 -0.78 -11.39
C ASP A 103 15.42 0.58 -10.74
N LEU A 104 14.28 0.72 -10.08
CA LEU A 104 13.96 1.93 -9.33
C LEU A 104 14.86 2.10 -8.09
N VAL A 105 15.18 1.01 -7.38
CA VAL A 105 16.15 1.04 -6.27
C VAL A 105 17.54 1.46 -6.78
N GLU A 106 17.97 0.92 -7.89
CA GLU A 106 19.26 1.31 -8.49
C GLU A 106 19.29 2.78 -8.91
N LYS A 107 18.16 3.33 -9.37
CA LYS A 107 18.08 4.74 -9.80
C LYS A 107 17.89 5.73 -8.65
N ARG A 108 17.21 5.34 -7.55
CA ARG A 108 16.71 6.26 -6.53
C ARG A 108 17.09 5.89 -5.09
N GLY A 109 17.78 4.77 -4.89
CA GLY A 109 18.08 4.22 -3.57
C GLY A 109 16.89 3.45 -2.97
N PHE A 110 17.00 3.16 -1.67
CA PHE A 110 15.95 2.42 -0.98
C PHE A 110 14.71 3.29 -0.74
N PRO A 111 13.48 2.75 -0.95
CA PRO A 111 12.27 3.45 -0.55
C PRO A 111 12.19 3.52 0.98
N THR A 112 11.60 4.60 1.47
CA THR A 112 11.36 4.82 2.91
C THR A 112 9.86 5.03 3.16
N GLN A 113 9.45 5.09 4.43
CA GLN A 113 8.07 5.44 4.79
C GLN A 113 7.65 6.82 4.25
N PHE A 114 8.59 7.76 4.18
CA PHE A 114 8.36 9.13 3.72
C PHE A 114 8.56 9.30 2.22
N HIS A 115 9.53 8.57 1.63
CA HIS A 115 9.88 8.67 0.22
C HIS A 115 9.49 7.40 -0.55
N ARG A 116 8.21 7.34 -0.95
CA ARG A 116 7.57 6.17 -1.58
C ARG A 116 7.51 6.27 -3.09
N PHE A 117 8.64 6.53 -3.74
CA PHE A 117 8.69 6.63 -5.20
C PHE A 117 8.16 5.38 -5.91
N CYS A 118 8.36 4.19 -5.31
CA CYS A 118 7.87 2.92 -5.86
C CYS A 118 6.33 2.91 -5.99
N CYS A 119 5.59 3.41 -4.99
CA CYS A 119 4.14 3.51 -5.09
C CYS A 119 3.70 4.42 -6.25
N ASN A 120 4.37 5.55 -6.44
CA ASN A 120 4.03 6.49 -7.51
C ASN A 120 4.36 5.92 -8.89
N GLN A 121 5.47 5.17 -9.01
CA GLN A 121 5.93 4.62 -10.29
C GLN A 121 5.24 3.30 -10.67
N LEU A 122 4.86 2.47 -9.69
CA LEU A 122 4.36 1.12 -9.93
C LEU A 122 2.85 0.99 -9.71
N LYS A 123 2.29 1.67 -8.69
CA LYS A 123 0.86 1.51 -8.33
C LYS A 123 -0.02 2.66 -8.80
N LYS A 124 0.44 3.92 -8.65
CA LYS A 124 -0.35 5.11 -8.92
C LYS A 124 -0.13 5.58 -10.36
N LYS A 125 -0.44 4.73 -11.34
CA LYS A 125 -0.45 5.12 -12.75
C LYS A 125 -1.87 5.42 -13.20
N TYR A 126 -2.01 6.28 -14.20
CA TYR A 126 -3.28 6.46 -14.87
C TYR A 126 -3.77 5.13 -15.44
N ILE A 127 -5.00 4.79 -15.14
CA ILE A 127 -5.66 3.55 -15.59
C ILE A 127 -6.80 3.89 -16.53
N ALA A 128 -7.69 4.79 -16.09
CA ALA A 128 -8.89 5.22 -16.80
C ALA A 128 -9.37 6.57 -16.24
N ASP A 129 -10.34 7.20 -16.93
CA ASP A 129 -10.96 8.46 -16.49
C ASP A 129 -11.76 8.29 -15.19
N TYR A 130 -12.33 7.10 -15.00
CA TYR A 130 -13.13 6.74 -13.84
C TYR A 130 -12.56 5.48 -13.19
N LEU A 131 -12.26 5.53 -11.89
CA LEU A 131 -11.55 4.47 -11.19
C LEU A 131 -12.22 4.09 -9.87
N LEU A 132 -12.67 2.84 -9.77
CA LEU A 132 -13.13 2.24 -8.51
C LEU A 132 -11.95 1.75 -7.69
N LEU A 133 -11.93 2.11 -6.40
CA LEU A 133 -10.86 1.77 -5.46
C LEU A 133 -11.44 1.23 -4.15
N GLY A 134 -10.93 0.10 -3.68
CA GLY A 134 -11.28 -0.51 -2.39
C GLY A 134 -10.60 0.20 -1.20
N ILE A 135 -10.76 1.51 -1.08
CA ILE A 135 -10.23 2.31 0.03
C ILE A 135 -11.25 2.33 1.16
N ARG A 136 -10.80 2.13 2.40
CA ARG A 136 -11.62 2.19 3.61
C ARG A 136 -11.02 3.16 4.63
N LYS A 137 -11.86 3.89 5.36
CA LYS A 137 -11.44 4.78 6.47
C LYS A 137 -10.77 3.97 7.58
N ASP A 138 -11.32 2.82 7.91
CA ASP A 138 -10.88 1.93 8.99
C ASP A 138 -9.43 1.42 8.85
N GLU A 139 -8.84 1.45 7.67
CA GLU A 139 -7.46 0.95 7.46
C GLU A 139 -6.38 1.80 8.13
N SER A 140 -6.61 3.07 8.38
CA SER A 140 -5.68 3.95 9.11
C SER A 140 -6.28 5.31 9.45
N VAL A 141 -5.84 5.91 10.56
CA VAL A 141 -6.17 7.29 10.96
C VAL A 141 -5.90 8.31 9.84
N LYS A 142 -4.84 8.10 9.04
CA LYS A 142 -4.56 8.96 7.89
C LYS A 142 -5.65 8.88 6.83
N ARG A 143 -6.21 7.69 6.56
CA ARG A 143 -7.29 7.52 5.58
C ARG A 143 -8.58 8.18 6.08
N THR A 144 -8.91 8.03 7.35
CA THR A 144 -10.06 8.71 7.97
C THR A 144 -9.98 10.22 7.79
N LYS A 145 -8.79 10.82 7.91
CA LYS A 145 -8.58 12.26 7.74
C LYS A 145 -8.53 12.70 6.27
N CYS A 146 -8.06 11.84 5.36
CA CYS A 146 -7.85 12.22 3.94
C CYS A 146 -9.07 11.97 3.05
N TYR A 147 -9.97 11.07 3.45
CA TYR A 147 -11.13 10.66 2.65
C TYR A 147 -12.40 10.90 3.44
N SER A 148 -13.02 12.07 3.23
CA SER A 148 -14.33 12.43 3.83
C SER A 148 -15.49 11.93 2.98
N GLU A 149 -15.32 11.97 1.65
CA GLU A 149 -16.35 11.68 0.65
C GLU A 149 -16.03 10.39 -0.12
N MET A 150 -17.04 9.83 -0.78
CA MET A 150 -16.91 8.57 -1.54
C MET A 150 -16.26 8.76 -2.91
N ASP A 151 -15.89 9.98 -3.28
CA ASP A 151 -15.21 10.30 -4.53
C ASP A 151 -14.20 11.44 -4.35
N ASP A 152 -13.24 11.50 -5.23
CA ASP A 152 -12.31 12.61 -5.40
C ASP A 152 -11.72 12.63 -6.82
N VAL A 153 -10.97 13.69 -7.12
CA VAL A 153 -10.23 13.82 -8.38
C VAL A 153 -8.74 13.75 -8.10
N TYR A 154 -8.04 12.81 -8.75
CA TYR A 154 -6.59 12.65 -8.62
C TYR A 154 -5.87 13.11 -9.88
N TYR A 155 -4.96 14.06 -9.74
CA TYR A 155 -4.18 14.62 -10.84
C TYR A 155 -2.81 13.94 -10.93
N PHE A 156 -2.50 13.35 -12.09
CA PHE A 156 -1.15 12.85 -12.43
C PHE A 156 -0.29 13.97 -13.02
N SER A 157 -0.93 14.90 -13.72
CA SER A 157 -0.34 16.12 -14.28
C SER A 157 -1.44 17.18 -14.46
N LYS A 158 -1.08 18.38 -14.95
CA LYS A 158 -2.08 19.44 -15.23
C LYS A 158 -3.17 19.03 -16.24
N LYS A 159 -2.88 18.01 -17.09
CA LYS A 159 -3.81 17.55 -18.15
C LYS A 159 -4.33 16.14 -17.96
N ILE A 160 -3.73 15.35 -17.06
CA ILE A 160 -4.09 13.94 -16.87
C ILE A 160 -4.60 13.78 -15.45
N PHE A 161 -5.85 13.41 -15.31
CA PHE A 161 -6.52 13.17 -14.03
C PHE A 161 -7.41 11.93 -14.13
N THR A 162 -7.88 11.44 -12.99
CA THR A 162 -8.89 10.39 -12.88
C THR A 162 -9.87 10.74 -11.77
N ASN A 163 -11.15 10.51 -12.00
CA ASN A 163 -12.18 10.55 -10.97
C ASN A 163 -12.14 9.22 -10.22
N ARG A 164 -11.90 9.26 -8.93
CA ARG A 164 -11.78 8.07 -8.09
C ARG A 164 -13.01 7.91 -7.23
N PHE A 165 -13.51 6.69 -7.11
CA PHE A 165 -14.69 6.34 -6.32
C PHE A 165 -14.32 5.29 -5.29
N PHE A 166 -14.84 5.45 -4.07
CA PHE A 166 -14.53 4.64 -2.89
C PHE A 166 -15.76 3.96 -2.30
N PRO A 167 -16.38 3.01 -3.01
CA PRO A 167 -17.65 2.40 -2.56
C PRO A 167 -17.58 1.72 -1.19
N LEU A 168 -16.38 1.29 -0.77
CA LEU A 168 -16.13 0.63 0.51
C LEU A 168 -15.68 1.60 1.63
N LEU A 169 -15.78 2.91 1.44
CA LEU A 169 -15.17 3.90 2.32
C LEU A 169 -15.56 3.72 3.80
N ASN A 170 -16.81 3.38 4.07
CA ASN A 170 -17.36 3.22 5.42
C ASN A 170 -17.41 1.76 5.91
N PHE A 171 -16.79 0.81 5.17
CA PHE A 171 -16.65 -0.58 5.60
C PHE A 171 -15.55 -0.71 6.65
N ASN A 172 -15.78 -1.48 7.70
CA ASN A 172 -14.78 -1.93 8.65
C ASN A 172 -14.30 -3.36 8.34
N ASN A 173 -13.42 -3.93 9.17
CA ASN A 173 -12.93 -5.29 8.95
C ASN A 173 -14.05 -6.34 9.05
N ASN A 174 -14.99 -6.17 9.98
CA ASN A 174 -16.10 -7.11 10.15
C ASN A 174 -17.03 -7.10 8.91
N ASP A 175 -17.27 -5.92 8.32
CA ASP A 175 -18.06 -5.82 7.09
C ASP A 175 -17.39 -6.57 5.92
N VAL A 176 -16.06 -6.44 5.80
CA VAL A 176 -15.29 -7.15 4.76
C VAL A 176 -15.31 -8.66 5.01
N GLU A 177 -15.13 -9.09 6.25
CA GLU A 177 -15.14 -10.50 6.63
C GLU A 177 -16.51 -11.15 6.41
N ASN A 178 -17.58 -10.48 6.86
CA ASN A 178 -18.95 -10.95 6.66
C ASN A 178 -19.28 -11.07 5.17
N CYS A 179 -18.96 -10.04 4.36
CA CYS A 179 -19.17 -10.09 2.92
C CYS A 179 -18.43 -11.27 2.26
N ILE A 180 -17.19 -11.56 2.68
CA ILE A 180 -16.41 -12.68 2.16
C ILE A 180 -17.05 -14.01 2.54
N LYS A 181 -17.48 -14.19 3.79
CA LYS A 181 -18.08 -15.43 4.30
C LYS A 181 -19.48 -15.67 3.74
N GLU A 182 -20.33 -14.66 3.75
CA GLU A 182 -21.74 -14.78 3.32
C GLU A 182 -21.88 -15.06 1.82
N HIS A 183 -20.93 -14.56 1.02
CA HIS A 183 -20.95 -14.74 -0.44
C HIS A 183 -19.90 -15.73 -0.95
N ASP A 184 -19.24 -16.48 -0.05
CA ASP A 184 -18.21 -17.47 -0.35
C ASP A 184 -17.15 -16.94 -1.32
N LEU A 185 -16.64 -15.74 -1.04
CA LEU A 185 -15.68 -15.09 -1.92
C LEU A 185 -14.30 -15.71 -1.74
N GLU A 186 -13.75 -16.27 -2.81
CA GLU A 186 -12.37 -16.70 -2.81
C GLU A 186 -11.42 -15.51 -2.63
N CYS A 187 -10.52 -15.59 -1.67
CA CYS A 187 -9.48 -14.62 -1.40
C CYS A 187 -8.09 -15.16 -1.74
N HIS A 188 -7.12 -14.25 -1.84
CA HIS A 188 -5.72 -14.63 -2.09
C HIS A 188 -5.22 -15.60 -1.00
N PRO A 189 -4.43 -16.65 -1.35
CA PRO A 189 -3.98 -17.68 -0.40
C PRO A 189 -3.31 -17.16 0.88
N LEU A 190 -2.65 -16.01 0.84
CA LEU A 190 -2.03 -15.39 2.02
C LEU A 190 -3.02 -14.95 3.12
N TYR A 191 -4.32 -14.95 2.83
CA TYR A 191 -5.34 -14.67 3.84
C TYR A 191 -5.73 -15.90 4.66
N TYR A 192 -5.32 -17.09 4.24
CA TYR A 192 -5.65 -18.35 4.92
C TYR A 192 -4.45 -18.88 5.71
N ASP A 193 -4.72 -19.55 6.83
CA ASP A 193 -3.71 -20.33 7.55
C ASP A 193 -3.54 -21.74 6.96
N ALA A 194 -2.74 -22.57 7.61
CA ALA A 194 -2.51 -23.95 7.17
C ALA A 194 -3.76 -24.83 7.30
N GLU A 195 -4.66 -24.48 8.22
CA GLU A 195 -5.93 -25.13 8.48
C GLU A 195 -7.05 -24.67 7.53
N GLY A 196 -6.80 -23.64 6.71
CA GLY A 196 -7.75 -23.06 5.76
C GLY A 196 -8.65 -21.98 6.35
N ASN A 197 -8.40 -21.48 7.56
CA ASN A 197 -9.17 -20.41 8.15
C ASN A 197 -8.79 -19.05 7.55
N PHE A 198 -9.80 -18.24 7.24
CA PHE A 198 -9.62 -16.90 6.73
C PHE A 198 -9.27 -15.90 7.84
N HIS A 199 -8.30 -15.03 7.59
CA HIS A 199 -7.79 -14.02 8.52
C HIS A 199 -7.92 -12.62 7.94
N VAL A 200 -8.96 -11.90 8.32
CA VAL A 200 -9.26 -10.54 7.83
C VAL A 200 -8.20 -9.50 8.21
N GLU A 201 -7.49 -9.71 9.33
CA GLU A 201 -6.42 -8.83 9.81
C GLU A 201 -5.13 -8.91 8.96
N ARG A 202 -4.97 -10.00 8.20
CA ARG A 202 -3.84 -10.12 7.29
C ARG A 202 -3.93 -9.09 6.16
N ARG A 203 -2.77 -8.67 5.67
CA ARG A 203 -2.67 -7.69 4.59
C ARG A 203 -1.84 -8.22 3.45
N LEU A 204 -2.34 -8.10 2.25
CA LEU A 204 -1.57 -8.30 1.03
C LEU A 204 -0.84 -6.99 0.67
N GLY A 205 0.45 -7.07 0.37
CA GLY A 205 1.25 -5.90 -0.02
C GLY A 205 2.58 -6.32 -0.63
N CYS A 206 3.33 -5.35 -1.16
CA CYS A 206 4.65 -5.62 -1.73
C CYS A 206 5.59 -6.24 -0.70
N ILE A 207 6.39 -7.22 -1.09
CA ILE A 207 7.40 -7.85 -0.23
C ILE A 207 8.42 -6.79 0.22
N GLY A 208 8.71 -6.74 1.52
CA GLY A 208 9.68 -5.79 2.08
C GLY A 208 9.25 -4.33 2.07
N CYS A 209 7.96 -4.04 1.98
CA CYS A 209 7.44 -2.68 1.93
C CYS A 209 7.72 -1.92 3.23
N PRO A 210 8.38 -0.74 3.20
CA PRO A 210 8.71 0.02 4.42
C PRO A 210 7.48 0.51 5.19
N LEU A 211 6.30 0.53 4.57
CA LEU A 211 5.04 0.87 5.26
C LEU A 211 4.48 -0.26 6.13
N GLN A 212 5.01 -1.43 6.01
CA GLN A 212 4.53 -2.61 6.76
C GLN A 212 5.27 -2.81 8.09
N GLY A 213 6.21 -1.94 8.43
CA GLY A 213 6.97 -2.04 9.67
C GLY A 213 7.66 -3.40 9.84
N ASP A 214 7.43 -4.07 10.98
CA ASP A 214 8.03 -5.38 11.28
C ASP A 214 7.64 -6.49 10.28
N ARG A 215 6.52 -6.36 9.60
CA ARG A 215 6.16 -7.28 8.54
C ARG A 215 7.13 -7.19 7.36
N GLY A 216 7.54 -5.98 6.96
CA GLY A 216 8.53 -5.81 5.88
C GLY A 216 9.86 -6.50 6.19
N LYS A 217 10.26 -6.54 7.49
CA LYS A 217 11.43 -7.33 7.94
C LYS A 217 11.20 -8.83 7.77
N ARG A 218 10.05 -9.35 8.25
CA ARG A 218 9.70 -10.78 8.11
C ARG A 218 9.60 -11.20 6.65
N ASP A 219 9.06 -10.34 5.80
CA ASP A 219 9.02 -10.58 4.36
C ASP A 219 10.43 -10.82 3.79
N PHE A 220 11.41 -10.00 4.17
CA PHE A 220 12.80 -10.20 3.74
C PHE A 220 13.48 -11.41 4.35
N GLN A 221 13.10 -11.84 5.56
CA GLN A 221 13.56 -13.10 6.14
C GLN A 221 13.05 -14.31 5.33
N GLN A 222 11.81 -14.24 4.86
CA GLN A 222 11.21 -15.28 4.02
C GLN A 222 11.70 -15.23 2.56
N HIS A 223 12.19 -14.07 2.09
CA HIS A 223 12.66 -13.86 0.72
C HIS A 223 14.12 -13.33 0.67
N PRO A 224 15.11 -14.11 1.18
CA PRO A 224 16.49 -13.64 1.28
C PRO A 224 17.13 -13.34 -0.09
N ILE A 225 16.72 -14.05 -1.14
CA ILE A 225 17.21 -13.80 -2.50
C ILE A 225 16.80 -12.38 -2.95
N LEU A 226 15.55 -11.98 -2.70
CA LEU A 226 15.09 -10.63 -3.03
C LEU A 226 15.85 -9.58 -2.23
N LEU A 227 16.08 -9.81 -0.94
CA LEU A 227 16.86 -8.88 -0.12
C LEU A 227 18.30 -8.70 -0.65
N LYS A 228 18.97 -9.79 -1.05
CA LYS A 228 20.30 -9.74 -1.69
C LYS A 228 20.26 -8.88 -2.98
N GLN A 229 19.24 -9.05 -3.81
CA GLN A 229 19.07 -8.23 -5.02
C GLN A 229 18.82 -6.75 -4.71
N VAL A 230 17.96 -6.46 -3.74
CA VAL A 230 17.68 -5.09 -3.28
C VAL A 230 18.96 -4.42 -2.77
N LEU A 231 19.76 -5.14 -1.96
CA LEU A 231 21.05 -4.66 -1.47
C LEU A 231 22.01 -4.33 -2.62
N ARG A 232 22.18 -5.24 -3.59
CA ARG A 232 23.06 -5.02 -4.75
C ARG A 232 22.69 -3.76 -5.51
N ARG A 233 21.40 -3.56 -5.80
CA ARG A 233 20.92 -2.36 -6.51
C ARG A 233 21.10 -1.10 -5.68
N GLY A 234 20.85 -1.16 -4.38
CA GLY A 234 21.12 -0.05 -3.48
C GLY A 234 22.60 0.31 -3.37
N ILE A 235 23.49 -0.68 -3.34
CA ILE A 235 24.95 -0.45 -3.37
C ILE A 235 25.36 0.25 -4.67
N LEU A 236 24.85 -0.16 -5.82
CA LEU A 236 25.12 0.51 -7.10
C LEU A 236 24.67 1.98 -7.08
N TYR A 237 23.50 2.24 -6.50
CA TYR A 237 23.04 3.62 -6.31
C TYR A 237 24.02 4.44 -5.44
N HIS A 238 24.42 3.91 -4.28
CA HIS A 238 25.32 4.60 -3.36
C HIS A 238 26.71 4.81 -3.96
N LYS A 239 27.25 3.83 -4.69
CA LYS A 239 28.53 3.98 -5.40
C LYS A 239 28.50 5.11 -6.43
N ARG A 240 27.41 5.29 -7.16
CA ARG A 240 27.27 6.42 -8.10
C ARG A 240 27.28 7.79 -7.42
N LEU A 241 26.94 7.83 -6.13
CA LEU A 241 27.00 9.02 -5.29
C LEU A 241 28.35 9.18 -4.57
N GLY A 242 29.37 8.37 -4.91
CA GLY A 242 30.68 8.39 -4.26
C GLY A 242 30.68 7.82 -2.83
N ARG A 243 29.67 7.02 -2.48
CA ARG A 243 29.53 6.40 -1.14
C ARG A 243 29.99 4.94 -1.15
N THR A 244 30.24 4.40 0.04
CA THR A 244 30.71 3.02 0.22
C THR A 244 29.55 2.01 0.24
N GLU A 245 29.87 0.72 0.15
CA GLU A 245 28.91 -0.36 0.37
C GLU A 245 28.33 -0.31 1.79
N ASN A 246 29.16 0.02 2.79
CA ASN A 246 28.71 0.15 4.17
C ASN A 246 27.65 1.24 4.34
N ASP A 247 27.77 2.37 3.62
CA ASP A 247 26.75 3.42 3.63
C ASP A 247 25.41 2.93 3.08
N ALA A 248 25.44 2.11 2.03
CA ALA A 248 24.23 1.50 1.48
C ALA A 248 23.56 0.55 2.47
N VAL A 249 24.34 -0.33 3.09
CA VAL A 249 23.84 -1.29 4.07
C VAL A 249 23.31 -0.57 5.30
N LEU A 250 24.03 0.45 5.79
CA LEU A 250 23.60 1.25 6.93
C LEU A 250 22.27 1.97 6.64
N ASN A 251 22.09 2.48 5.43
CA ASN A 251 20.84 3.12 5.01
C ASN A 251 19.67 2.12 4.99
N LEU A 252 19.87 0.91 4.45
CA LEU A 252 18.84 -0.13 4.47
C LEU A 252 18.51 -0.58 5.89
N VAL A 253 19.51 -0.85 6.71
CA VAL A 253 19.34 -1.25 8.11
C VAL A 253 18.56 -0.19 8.88
N TYR A 254 18.90 1.09 8.69
CA TYR A 254 18.14 2.18 9.28
C TYR A 254 16.65 2.13 8.88
N ASN A 255 16.37 1.97 7.60
CA ASN A 255 14.98 1.94 7.11
C ASN A 255 14.19 0.72 7.63
N LEU A 256 14.86 -0.41 7.84
CA LEU A 256 14.22 -1.64 8.33
C LEU A 256 14.00 -1.64 9.85
N PHE A 257 14.91 -1.07 10.62
CA PHE A 257 14.92 -1.22 12.08
C PHE A 257 14.70 0.09 12.85
N TYR A 258 14.99 1.24 12.26
CA TYR A 258 15.08 2.52 12.96
C TYR A 258 14.32 3.66 12.28
N SER A 259 13.38 3.36 11.41
CA SER A 259 12.67 4.35 10.58
C SER A 259 11.98 5.50 11.35
N ASN A 260 11.76 5.32 12.66
CA ASN A 260 11.15 6.34 13.54
C ASN A 260 12.18 7.27 14.20
N SER A 261 13.48 7.01 14.05
CA SER A 261 14.55 7.83 14.59
C SER A 261 15.13 8.80 13.55
N ASN A 262 15.85 9.83 14.00
CA ASN A 262 16.54 10.74 13.09
C ASN A 262 17.75 10.03 12.45
N TYR A 263 17.77 9.90 11.10
CA TYR A 263 18.83 9.21 10.37
C TYR A 263 20.23 9.80 10.65
N LYS A 264 20.34 11.12 10.74
CA LYS A 264 21.61 11.78 11.03
C LYS A 264 22.15 11.39 12.41
N ASN A 265 21.29 11.41 13.42
CA ASN A 265 21.66 10.99 14.78
C ASN A 265 21.98 9.50 14.81
N TYR A 266 21.22 8.68 14.09
CA TYR A 266 21.48 7.25 13.96
C TYR A 266 22.87 6.97 13.39
N CYS A 267 23.25 7.61 12.28
CA CYS A 267 24.57 7.44 11.67
C CYS A 267 25.69 7.89 12.62
N GLN A 268 25.51 9.03 13.31
CA GLN A 268 26.49 9.51 14.30
C GLN A 268 26.64 8.54 15.48
N THR A 269 25.56 8.00 16.00
CA THR A 269 25.58 7.03 17.09
C THR A 269 26.24 5.72 16.68
N PHE A 270 25.91 5.19 15.50
CA PHE A 270 26.45 3.92 15.02
C PHE A 270 27.90 4.01 14.58
N GLN A 271 28.29 5.11 13.92
CA GLN A 271 29.68 5.31 13.46
C GLN A 271 30.62 5.82 14.55
N GLY A 272 30.08 6.58 15.52
CA GLY A 272 30.92 7.23 16.54
C GLY A 272 31.02 6.45 17.85
N LEU A 273 29.91 5.88 18.35
CA LEU A 273 29.87 5.26 19.69
C LEU A 273 30.06 3.74 19.68
N PHE A 274 29.63 3.05 18.64
CA PHE A 274 29.56 1.59 18.63
C PHE A 274 30.43 0.91 17.58
N ASN A 275 30.96 1.64 16.62
CA ASN A 275 31.76 1.12 15.48
C ASN A 275 31.22 -0.22 14.91
N VAL A 276 29.89 -0.33 14.89
CA VAL A 276 29.20 -1.58 14.48
C VAL A 276 29.23 -1.69 12.98
N ASN A 277 29.83 -2.77 12.48
CA ASN A 277 29.76 -3.09 11.06
C ASN A 277 28.29 -3.42 10.70
N PRO A 278 27.63 -2.66 9.79
CA PRO A 278 26.23 -2.87 9.45
C PRO A 278 25.95 -4.25 8.83
N TRP A 279 26.94 -4.91 8.27
CA TRP A 279 26.84 -6.29 7.77
C TRP A 279 26.58 -7.32 8.88
N THR A 280 27.08 -7.07 10.10
CA THR A 280 26.78 -7.96 11.24
C THR A 280 25.31 -7.96 11.61
N ILE A 281 24.62 -6.83 11.41
CA ILE A 281 23.18 -6.73 11.63
C ILE A 281 22.42 -7.55 10.57
N LEU A 282 22.83 -7.45 9.31
CA LEU A 282 22.23 -8.24 8.22
C LEU A 282 22.47 -9.74 8.43
N GLN A 283 23.68 -10.13 8.84
CA GLN A 283 23.99 -11.53 9.13
C GLN A 283 23.16 -12.06 10.29
N LYS A 284 23.04 -11.28 11.39
CA LYS A 284 22.26 -11.68 12.57
C LYS A 284 20.77 -11.87 12.25
N HIS A 285 20.17 -10.97 11.48
CA HIS A 285 18.72 -10.94 11.29
C HIS A 285 18.24 -11.65 10.02
N PHE A 286 19.09 -11.74 8.99
CA PHE A 286 18.71 -12.28 7.68
C PHE A 286 19.64 -13.39 7.19
N GLN A 287 20.68 -13.73 7.95
CA GLN A 287 21.70 -14.73 7.59
C GLN A 287 22.39 -14.43 6.24
N ILE A 288 22.54 -13.15 5.89
CA ILE A 288 23.18 -12.69 4.66
C ILE A 288 24.58 -12.16 4.98
N THR A 289 25.59 -12.72 4.31
CA THR A 289 26.98 -12.28 4.42
C THR A 289 27.33 -11.22 3.37
N GLN A 290 28.37 -10.45 3.66
CA GLN A 290 28.90 -9.45 2.72
C GLN A 290 29.32 -10.10 1.39
N ASN A 291 30.05 -11.23 1.44
CA ASN A 291 30.52 -11.93 0.24
C ASN A 291 29.39 -12.38 -0.66
N GLU A 292 28.28 -12.91 -0.12
CA GLU A 292 27.13 -13.35 -0.90
C GLU A 292 26.46 -12.20 -1.68
N VAL A 293 26.63 -10.97 -1.22
CA VAL A 293 26.09 -9.79 -1.91
C VAL A 293 27.10 -9.27 -2.91
N LEU A 294 28.35 -9.06 -2.51
CA LEU A 294 29.36 -8.36 -3.31
C LEU A 294 29.89 -9.18 -4.50
N GLN A 295 29.99 -10.50 -4.39
CA GLN A 295 30.46 -11.37 -5.49
C GLN A 295 29.65 -11.27 -6.78
N TYR A 296 28.39 -10.83 -6.70
CA TYR A 296 27.49 -10.68 -7.85
C TYR A 296 27.24 -9.22 -8.21
N LEU A 297 28.01 -8.28 -7.65
CA LEU A 297 27.96 -6.91 -8.15
C LEU A 297 28.51 -6.86 -9.58
N PRO A 298 27.88 -6.15 -10.51
CA PRO A 298 28.45 -5.95 -11.82
C PRO A 298 29.79 -5.23 -11.67
N LYS A 299 30.81 -5.75 -12.40
CA LYS A 299 32.11 -5.07 -12.47
C LYS A 299 31.88 -3.66 -13.02
N PRO A 300 32.57 -2.62 -12.49
CA PRO A 300 32.47 -1.29 -13.06
C PRO A 300 32.78 -1.39 -14.54
N LYS A 301 31.91 -0.86 -15.37
CA LYS A 301 32.21 -0.62 -16.77
C LYS A 301 33.22 0.57 -16.78
N PHE A 302 34.50 0.26 -16.99
CA PHE A 302 35.51 1.26 -17.19
C PHE A 302 35.28 1.99 -18.50
#